data_efe8be01c9bee8b06e06a1a4edfc071a
#
_entry.id   efe8be01c9bee8b06e06a1a4edfc071a
#
_cell.length_a   1.000
_cell.length_b   1.000
_cell.length_c   1.000
_cell.angle_alpha   90.00
_cell.angle_beta   90.00
_cell.angle_gamma   90.00
#
_symmetry.space_group_name_H-M   'P 1'
#
loop_
_entity.id
_entity.type
_entity.pdbx_description
1 polymer ?
#
loop_
_entity_poly.entity_id
_entity_poly.type
_entity_poly.pdbx_seq_one_letter_code
_entity_poly.pdbx_strand_id
1 'polypeptide(L)'
;METSHKIMFGKNNNNFRSSILVYIVALFIGIISVPDIFAQRAGSALTKQEAQPVYAMIFNVLSDNREAVANHIKYPLGRRYPLPSIKNKNEFLSYYDIIFTDEFKQELVEYDHVEWMGGNWYGHVSICESLMCGDDYDGVFKINEINYESPQEKKLWDEAIEKRKASLHPSVRSFINPIRIYKTKRFTIMIDEIAEDVYRYVSWKAGKSLSDTPDLILGGGELELHGTMLLRRYVFTNDIYKYIITPIGFAFDSHDLEVYKGDTLILSDDIISSE
;
A
#
# COMPACT_ATOMS: atom_id res chain seq x y z
N MET A 1 13.01 -31.40 32.03
CA MET A 1 13.31 -32.13 30.80
C MET A 1 12.75 -31.31 29.65
N GLU A 2 13.56 -30.37 29.18
CA GLU A 2 13.23 -29.52 28.03
C GLU A 2 13.88 -30.09 26.79
N THR A 3 13.08 -30.47 25.82
CA THR A 3 13.54 -30.89 24.50
C THR A 3 13.44 -29.72 23.53
N SER A 4 14.57 -29.06 23.36
CA SER A 4 14.79 -28.02 22.38
C SER A 4 14.83 -28.61 20.98
N HIS A 5 13.83 -28.32 20.13
CA HIS A 5 13.88 -28.63 18.69
C HIS A 5 14.60 -27.49 17.94
N LYS A 6 15.86 -27.79 17.66
CA LYS A 6 16.72 -26.97 16.81
C LYS A 6 16.43 -27.35 15.36
N ILE A 7 15.68 -26.52 14.64
CA ILE A 7 15.51 -26.66 13.21
C ILE A 7 16.79 -26.12 12.54
N MET A 8 17.56 -27.04 11.94
CA MET A 8 18.70 -26.70 11.10
C MET A 8 18.19 -26.29 9.70
N PHE A 9 18.30 -25.02 9.37
CA PHE A 9 18.20 -24.59 7.98
C PHE A 9 19.51 -24.91 7.26
N GLY A 10 19.49 -25.98 6.46
CA GLY A 10 20.57 -26.37 5.58
C GLY A 10 20.63 -25.43 4.35
N LYS A 11 21.78 -24.81 4.15
CA LYS A 11 22.18 -24.11 2.95
C LYS A 11 21.99 -24.97 1.70
N ASN A 12 21.09 -24.58 0.80
CA ASN A 12 21.10 -25.10 -0.58
C ASN A 12 20.73 -24.03 -1.60
N ASN A 13 21.47 -22.90 -1.60
CA ASN A 13 21.27 -21.79 -2.55
C ASN A 13 21.56 -22.16 -4.02
N ASN A 14 22.27 -23.26 -4.28
CA ASN A 14 22.64 -23.65 -5.66
C ASN A 14 21.51 -24.38 -6.40
N ASN A 15 20.64 -25.08 -5.69
CA ASN A 15 19.51 -25.77 -6.30
C ASN A 15 18.38 -24.82 -6.71
N PHE A 16 18.21 -23.71 -5.98
CA PHE A 16 17.20 -22.70 -6.28
C PHE A 16 17.48 -21.98 -7.60
N ARG A 17 18.72 -21.50 -7.80
CA ARG A 17 19.12 -20.85 -9.07
C ARG A 17 19.02 -21.79 -10.27
N SER A 18 19.34 -23.07 -10.07
CA SER A 18 19.23 -24.08 -11.13
C SER A 18 17.78 -24.41 -11.47
N SER A 19 16.87 -24.43 -10.49
CA SER A 19 15.43 -24.66 -10.72
C SER A 19 14.77 -23.48 -11.45
N ILE A 20 15.06 -22.25 -11.06
CA ILE A 20 14.57 -21.04 -11.76
C ILE A 20 15.10 -21.03 -13.21
N LEU A 21 16.37 -21.35 -13.43
CA LEU A 21 16.97 -21.40 -14.75
C LEU A 21 16.29 -22.46 -15.65
N VAL A 22 15.92 -23.61 -15.11
CA VAL A 22 15.18 -24.67 -15.82
C VAL A 22 13.77 -24.19 -16.20
N TYR A 23 13.06 -23.50 -15.34
CA TYR A 23 11.75 -22.92 -15.66
C TYR A 23 11.85 -21.80 -16.71
N ILE A 24 12.86 -20.94 -16.60
CA ILE A 24 13.13 -19.87 -17.58
C ILE A 24 13.46 -20.44 -18.94
N VAL A 25 14.32 -21.46 -19.01
CA VAL A 25 14.71 -22.12 -20.26
C VAL A 25 13.55 -22.89 -20.88
N ALA A 26 12.72 -23.53 -20.08
CA ALA A 26 11.53 -24.25 -20.55
C ALA A 26 10.46 -23.34 -21.18
N LEU A 27 10.31 -22.11 -20.65
CA LEU A 27 9.43 -21.07 -21.23
C LEU A 27 9.97 -20.55 -22.58
N PHE A 28 11.31 -20.47 -22.75
CA PHE A 28 11.92 -19.98 -24.00
C PHE A 28 11.84 -20.97 -25.16
N ILE A 29 11.78 -22.28 -24.89
CA ILE A 29 11.80 -23.33 -25.94
C ILE A 29 10.37 -23.60 -26.50
N GLY A 30 9.34 -22.98 -25.93
CA GLY A 30 7.93 -23.18 -26.37
C GLY A 30 7.42 -24.61 -26.21
N ILE A 31 8.15 -25.48 -25.50
CA ILE A 31 7.85 -26.90 -25.32
C ILE A 31 6.96 -27.13 -24.10
N ILE A 32 6.92 -26.17 -23.17
CA ILE A 32 5.97 -26.22 -22.07
C ILE A 32 4.94 -25.13 -22.35
N SER A 33 3.77 -25.53 -22.86
CA SER A 33 2.56 -24.72 -22.65
C SER A 33 2.56 -24.37 -21.17
N VAL A 34 2.39 -23.07 -20.85
CA VAL A 34 2.19 -22.60 -19.46
C VAL A 34 1.40 -23.69 -18.75
N PRO A 35 1.94 -24.34 -17.73
CA PRO A 35 1.31 -25.55 -17.21
C PRO A 35 -0.13 -25.25 -16.90
N ASP A 36 -1.04 -26.13 -17.27
CA ASP A 36 -2.47 -26.03 -16.90
C ASP A 36 -2.67 -25.90 -15.38
N ILE A 37 -1.63 -26.17 -14.63
CA ILE A 37 -1.51 -26.01 -13.18
C ILE A 37 -1.81 -24.56 -12.73
N PHE A 38 -1.31 -23.54 -13.43
CA PHE A 38 -1.62 -22.14 -13.09
C PHE A 38 -3.05 -21.73 -13.49
N ALA A 39 -3.58 -22.31 -14.56
CA ALA A 39 -4.90 -21.98 -15.06
C ALA A 39 -6.04 -22.66 -14.28
N GLN A 40 -5.77 -23.79 -13.60
CA GLN A 40 -6.81 -24.53 -12.84
C GLN A 40 -7.02 -24.01 -11.42
N ARG A 41 -6.10 -23.18 -10.88
CA ARG A 41 -6.17 -22.69 -9.49
C ARG A 41 -6.59 -21.23 -9.36
N ALA A 42 -6.64 -20.49 -10.46
CA ALA A 42 -7.24 -19.17 -10.43
C ALA A 42 -8.75 -19.33 -10.18
N GLY A 43 -9.17 -19.11 -8.96
CA GLY A 43 -10.59 -19.04 -8.57
C GLY A 43 -11.34 -17.86 -9.20
N SER A 44 -10.76 -17.22 -10.20
CA SER A 44 -11.28 -16.10 -10.95
C SER A 44 -11.70 -16.51 -12.35
N ALA A 45 -12.70 -15.82 -12.88
CA ALA A 45 -13.23 -15.98 -14.21
C ALA A 45 -12.26 -15.53 -15.34
N LEU A 46 -10.95 -15.33 -15.07
CA LEU A 46 -9.98 -14.93 -16.07
C LEU A 46 -9.64 -16.07 -17.03
N THR A 47 -9.72 -15.78 -18.31
CA THR A 47 -9.24 -16.69 -19.35
C THR A 47 -7.71 -16.73 -19.40
N LYS A 48 -7.14 -17.79 -19.97
CA LYS A 48 -5.68 -17.89 -20.18
C LYS A 48 -5.13 -16.67 -20.94
N GLN A 49 -5.90 -16.11 -21.85
CA GLN A 49 -5.51 -14.95 -22.65
C GLN A 49 -5.44 -13.66 -21.79
N GLU A 50 -6.40 -13.46 -20.90
CA GLU A 50 -6.43 -12.31 -20.00
C GLU A 50 -5.32 -12.36 -18.96
N ALA A 51 -4.87 -13.54 -18.56
CA ALA A 51 -3.77 -13.72 -17.61
C ALA A 51 -2.36 -13.54 -18.24
N GLN A 52 -2.23 -13.58 -19.57
CA GLN A 52 -0.92 -13.49 -20.25
C GLN A 52 -0.09 -12.25 -19.88
N PRO A 53 -0.64 -11.03 -19.83
CA PRO A 53 0.13 -9.84 -19.46
C PRO A 53 0.70 -9.93 -18.04
N VAL A 54 -0.03 -10.56 -17.12
CA VAL A 54 0.40 -10.77 -15.73
C VAL A 54 1.57 -11.75 -15.67
N TYR A 55 1.48 -12.88 -16.38
CA TYR A 55 2.58 -13.84 -16.44
C TYR A 55 3.83 -13.25 -17.08
N ALA A 56 3.67 -12.42 -18.11
CA ALA A 56 4.78 -11.71 -18.74
C ALA A 56 5.46 -10.76 -17.73
N MET A 57 4.68 -10.07 -16.91
CA MET A 57 5.21 -9.19 -15.87
C MET A 57 5.93 -10.00 -14.78
N ILE A 58 5.33 -11.09 -14.27
CA ILE A 58 5.98 -12.00 -13.31
C ILE A 58 7.30 -12.51 -13.86
N PHE A 59 7.32 -12.97 -15.12
CA PHE A 59 8.53 -13.41 -15.79
C PHE A 59 9.61 -12.31 -15.81
N ASN A 60 9.25 -11.06 -16.11
CA ASN A 60 10.19 -9.95 -16.10
C ASN A 60 10.78 -9.70 -14.70
N VAL A 61 9.98 -9.82 -13.63
CA VAL A 61 10.45 -9.72 -12.24
C VAL A 61 11.43 -10.84 -11.92
N LEU A 62 11.08 -12.09 -12.22
CA LEU A 62 11.91 -13.27 -11.93
C LEU A 62 13.20 -13.30 -12.73
N SER A 63 13.22 -12.74 -13.94
CA SER A 63 14.39 -12.64 -14.80
C SER A 63 15.24 -11.38 -14.59
N ASP A 64 14.90 -10.53 -13.58
CA ASP A 64 15.56 -9.24 -13.35
C ASP A 64 15.55 -8.29 -14.56
N ASN A 65 14.53 -8.39 -15.41
CA ASN A 65 14.35 -7.46 -16.51
C ASN A 65 13.77 -6.14 -16.02
N ARG A 66 14.59 -5.38 -15.29
CA ARG A 66 14.22 -4.17 -14.53
C ARG A 66 13.54 -3.12 -15.39
N GLU A 67 14.04 -2.93 -16.60
CA GLU A 67 13.50 -1.96 -17.55
C GLU A 67 12.08 -2.33 -18.00
N ALA A 68 11.85 -3.62 -18.28
CA ALA A 68 10.53 -4.11 -18.63
C ALA A 68 9.57 -3.99 -17.43
N VAL A 69 10.01 -4.40 -16.22
CA VAL A 69 9.19 -4.23 -14.99
C VAL A 69 8.83 -2.77 -14.78
N ALA A 70 9.80 -1.85 -14.90
CA ALA A 70 9.56 -0.43 -14.71
C ALA A 70 8.54 0.17 -15.70
N ASN A 71 8.41 -0.41 -16.88
CA ASN A 71 7.39 -0.03 -17.86
C ASN A 71 5.98 -0.55 -17.50
N HIS A 72 5.91 -1.58 -16.63
CA HIS A 72 4.66 -2.12 -16.08
C HIS A 72 4.24 -1.46 -14.77
N ILE A 73 4.91 -0.40 -14.31
CA ILE A 73 4.51 0.34 -13.11
C ILE A 73 3.63 1.53 -13.50
N LYS A 74 2.55 1.72 -12.75
CA LYS A 74 1.72 2.94 -12.80
C LYS A 74 2.31 3.97 -11.85
N TYR A 75 2.79 5.08 -12.42
CA TYR A 75 3.35 6.17 -11.61
C TYR A 75 2.35 7.29 -11.35
N PRO A 76 2.41 7.92 -10.15
CA PRO A 76 3.29 7.61 -9.03
C PRO A 76 2.89 6.30 -8.34
N LEU A 77 3.88 5.45 -8.04
CA LEU A 77 3.65 4.24 -7.25
C LEU A 77 3.60 4.61 -5.76
N GLY A 78 2.49 4.30 -5.10
CA GLY A 78 2.30 4.52 -3.68
C GLY A 78 3.27 3.70 -2.83
N ARG A 79 3.65 4.25 -1.67
CA ARG A 79 4.39 3.55 -0.62
C ARG A 79 3.70 3.77 0.72
N ARG A 80 4.03 2.95 1.71
CA ARG A 80 3.52 3.13 3.07
C ARG A 80 3.90 4.51 3.61
N TYR A 81 2.90 5.29 4.00
CA TYR A 81 3.13 6.61 4.58
C TYR A 81 3.98 6.51 5.88
N PRO A 82 4.99 7.36 6.14
CA PRO A 82 5.28 8.61 5.45
C PRO A 82 6.34 8.52 4.33
N LEU A 83 6.63 7.33 3.79
CA LEU A 83 7.53 7.25 2.65
C LEU A 83 6.92 7.97 1.43
N PRO A 84 7.71 8.75 0.69
CA PRO A 84 7.22 9.38 -0.52
C PRO A 84 6.91 8.36 -1.60
N SER A 85 5.88 8.60 -2.40
CA SER A 85 5.59 7.81 -3.59
C SER A 85 6.74 7.88 -4.59
N ILE A 86 6.98 6.78 -5.30
CA ILE A 86 7.95 6.70 -6.39
C ILE A 86 7.34 7.36 -7.63
N LYS A 87 7.93 8.46 -8.10
CA LYS A 87 7.30 9.37 -9.06
C LYS A 87 7.43 8.94 -10.51
N ASN A 88 8.48 8.22 -10.84
CA ASN A 88 8.80 7.88 -12.23
C ASN A 88 9.71 6.66 -12.33
N LYS A 89 9.93 6.20 -13.57
CA LYS A 89 10.74 5.04 -13.91
C LYS A 89 12.17 5.10 -13.35
N ASN A 90 12.85 6.25 -13.47
CA ASN A 90 14.24 6.35 -13.02
C ASN A 90 14.34 6.21 -11.51
N GLU A 91 13.41 6.80 -10.79
CA GLU A 91 13.32 6.68 -9.34
C GLU A 91 12.99 5.23 -8.96
N PHE A 92 12.04 4.58 -9.66
CA PHE A 92 11.71 3.17 -9.44
C PHE A 92 12.92 2.25 -9.61
N LEU A 93 13.71 2.43 -10.66
CA LEU A 93 14.91 1.63 -10.89
C LEU A 93 15.93 1.74 -9.76
N SER A 94 16.00 2.89 -9.06
CA SER A 94 16.86 3.04 -7.88
C SER A 94 16.35 2.31 -6.64
N TYR A 95 15.05 2.01 -6.57
CA TYR A 95 14.42 1.24 -5.50
C TYR A 95 14.20 -0.24 -5.86
N TYR A 96 14.51 -0.66 -7.08
CA TYR A 96 14.18 -1.99 -7.60
C TYR A 96 14.62 -3.12 -6.68
N ASP A 97 15.89 -3.11 -6.22
CA ASP A 97 16.45 -4.16 -5.35
C ASP A 97 15.89 -4.12 -3.92
N ILE A 98 15.32 -2.99 -3.51
CA ILE A 98 14.65 -2.84 -2.22
C ILE A 98 13.25 -3.46 -2.27
N ILE A 99 12.57 -3.33 -3.41
CA ILE A 99 11.21 -3.81 -3.62
C ILE A 99 11.22 -5.29 -4.00
N PHE A 100 11.96 -5.67 -5.05
CA PHE A 100 11.99 -7.02 -5.60
C PHE A 100 13.20 -7.80 -5.08
N THR A 101 13.21 -8.04 -3.77
CA THR A 101 14.25 -8.85 -3.12
C THR A 101 14.19 -10.33 -3.54
N ASP A 102 15.21 -11.09 -3.21
CA ASP A 102 15.20 -12.54 -3.48
C ASP A 102 14.05 -13.23 -2.72
N GLU A 103 13.71 -12.76 -1.51
CA GLU A 103 12.58 -13.25 -0.73
C GLU A 103 11.24 -12.95 -1.44
N PHE A 104 11.07 -11.73 -1.95
CA PHE A 104 9.88 -11.39 -2.74
C PHE A 104 9.73 -12.32 -3.95
N LYS A 105 10.83 -12.54 -4.69
CA LYS A 105 10.84 -13.42 -5.87
C LYS A 105 10.57 -14.88 -5.48
N GLN A 106 11.08 -15.32 -4.32
CA GLN A 106 10.78 -16.64 -3.80
C GLN A 106 9.30 -16.77 -3.44
N GLU A 107 8.74 -15.83 -2.72
CA GLU A 107 7.31 -15.81 -2.43
C GLU A 107 6.48 -15.80 -3.72
N LEU A 108 6.86 -15.01 -4.71
CA LEU A 108 6.17 -14.94 -5.99
C LEU A 108 6.17 -16.30 -6.75
N VAL A 109 7.20 -17.13 -6.57
CA VAL A 109 7.28 -18.49 -7.14
C VAL A 109 6.51 -19.50 -6.31
N GLU A 110 6.62 -19.42 -4.98
CA GLU A 110 5.99 -20.36 -4.04
C GLU A 110 4.48 -20.13 -3.90
N TYR A 111 3.99 -18.99 -4.33
CA TYR A 111 2.58 -18.64 -4.32
C TYR A 111 1.80 -19.44 -5.36
N ASP A 112 1.74 -20.76 -5.11
CA ASP A 112 0.94 -21.74 -5.85
C ASP A 112 -0.58 -21.55 -5.62
N HIS A 113 -0.95 -20.51 -4.85
CA HIS A 113 -2.29 -20.20 -4.39
C HIS A 113 -2.69 -18.77 -4.69
N VAL A 114 -2.33 -18.29 -5.87
CA VAL A 114 -2.83 -17.02 -6.35
C VAL A 114 -4.34 -17.15 -6.54
N GLU A 115 -5.08 -16.91 -5.47
CA GLU A 115 -6.47 -16.49 -5.60
C GLU A 115 -6.44 -15.12 -6.25
N TRP A 116 -6.25 -15.12 -7.56
CA TRP A 116 -6.42 -13.91 -8.36
C TRP A 116 -7.85 -13.42 -8.14
N MET A 117 -8.02 -12.49 -7.22
CA MET A 117 -9.27 -11.75 -7.15
C MET A 117 -9.33 -10.84 -8.36
N GLY A 118 -9.52 -11.44 -9.51
CA GLY A 118 -9.66 -10.76 -10.77
C GLY A 118 -11.12 -10.57 -11.12
N GLY A 119 -11.46 -9.40 -11.61
CA GLY A 119 -12.78 -9.11 -12.20
C GLY A 119 -12.58 -8.45 -13.55
N ASN A 120 -13.34 -8.90 -14.53
CA ASN A 120 -13.47 -8.16 -15.79
C ASN A 120 -14.62 -7.16 -15.60
N TRP A 121 -14.26 -5.91 -15.22
CA TRP A 121 -15.21 -4.81 -15.14
C TRP A 121 -15.03 -3.92 -16.37
N TYR A 122 -16.03 -3.88 -17.23
CA TYR A 122 -16.03 -3.07 -18.46
C TYR A 122 -14.84 -3.33 -19.41
N GLY A 123 -14.35 -4.57 -19.49
CA GLY A 123 -13.24 -4.94 -20.37
C GLY A 123 -11.86 -4.70 -19.77
N HIS A 124 -11.76 -4.36 -18.49
CA HIS A 124 -10.49 -4.18 -17.77
C HIS A 124 -10.24 -5.37 -16.84
N VAL A 125 -9.05 -5.92 -16.91
CA VAL A 125 -8.59 -6.96 -15.98
C VAL A 125 -7.94 -6.27 -14.79
N SER A 126 -8.54 -6.38 -13.62
CA SER A 126 -7.98 -5.93 -12.36
C SER A 126 -7.57 -7.14 -11.55
N ILE A 127 -6.33 -7.16 -11.08
CA ILE A 127 -5.76 -8.26 -10.31
C ILE A 127 -5.15 -7.67 -9.05
N CYS A 128 -5.58 -8.21 -7.91
CA CYS A 128 -4.99 -7.85 -6.64
C CYS A 128 -4.62 -9.11 -5.86
N GLU A 129 -3.41 -9.13 -5.37
CA GLU A 129 -2.83 -10.20 -4.62
C GLU A 129 -2.12 -9.70 -3.37
N SER A 130 -1.78 -10.61 -2.46
CA SER A 130 -1.06 -10.27 -1.23
C SER A 130 0.27 -9.54 -1.47
N LEU A 131 0.96 -9.82 -2.59
CA LEU A 131 2.25 -9.19 -2.90
C LEU A 131 2.11 -7.89 -3.70
N MET A 132 1.14 -7.83 -4.63
CA MET A 132 0.96 -6.67 -5.51
C MET A 132 -0.42 -6.65 -6.16
N CYS A 133 -0.87 -5.46 -6.52
CA CYS A 133 -2.09 -5.25 -7.30
C CYS A 133 -1.78 -4.53 -8.61
N GLY A 134 -2.59 -4.74 -9.62
CA GLY A 134 -2.46 -4.08 -10.91
C GLY A 134 -3.72 -4.16 -11.74
N ASP A 135 -3.78 -3.31 -12.75
CA ASP A 135 -4.89 -3.19 -13.68
C ASP A 135 -4.41 -3.18 -15.13
N ASP A 136 -5.22 -3.72 -16.02
CA ASP A 136 -5.06 -3.58 -17.46
C ASP A 136 -6.08 -2.56 -17.96
N TYR A 137 -5.61 -1.39 -18.40
CA TYR A 137 -6.47 -0.35 -18.94
C TYR A 137 -6.36 -0.21 -20.45
N ASP A 138 -5.42 -0.70 -21.15
CA ASP A 138 -5.26 -0.55 -22.61
C ASP A 138 -4.57 -1.77 -23.24
N GLY A 139 -4.86 -2.99 -22.72
CA GLY A 139 -4.17 -4.21 -23.12
C GLY A 139 -2.73 -4.30 -22.57
N VAL A 140 -2.38 -3.41 -21.63
CA VAL A 140 -1.10 -3.43 -20.92
C VAL A 140 -1.35 -3.50 -19.42
N PHE A 141 -1.00 -4.62 -18.81
CA PHE A 141 -1.07 -4.75 -17.36
C PHE A 141 -0.07 -3.82 -16.66
N LYS A 142 -0.54 -3.06 -15.68
CA LYS A 142 0.31 -2.18 -14.86
C LYS A 142 0.10 -2.42 -13.39
N ILE A 143 1.19 -2.57 -12.66
CA ILE A 143 1.21 -2.63 -11.20
C ILE A 143 0.91 -1.22 -10.67
N ASN A 144 -0.11 -1.10 -9.83
CA ASN A 144 -0.51 0.15 -9.18
C ASN A 144 -0.25 0.16 -7.67
N GLU A 145 -0.02 -1.02 -7.07
CA GLU A 145 0.27 -1.19 -5.66
C GLU A 145 1.21 -2.38 -5.44
N ILE A 146 2.13 -2.25 -4.48
CA ILE A 146 3.00 -3.31 -4.01
C ILE A 146 2.76 -3.44 -2.51
N ASN A 147 2.22 -4.58 -2.09
CA ASN A 147 1.80 -4.87 -0.71
C ASN A 147 2.92 -5.50 0.11
N TYR A 148 3.92 -6.06 -0.55
CA TYR A 148 5.08 -6.66 0.11
C TYR A 148 5.98 -5.58 0.71
N GLU A 149 6.32 -5.72 1.99
CA GLU A 149 7.28 -4.85 2.67
C GLU A 149 8.57 -5.62 2.92
N SER A 150 9.61 -5.35 2.14
CA SER A 150 10.93 -5.95 2.38
C SER A 150 11.55 -5.45 3.69
N PRO A 151 12.51 -6.19 4.28
CA PRO A 151 13.26 -5.70 5.45
C PRO A 151 13.94 -4.34 5.22
N GLN A 152 14.38 -4.08 4.00
CA GLN A 152 14.99 -2.81 3.61
C GLN A 152 13.95 -1.70 3.51
N GLU A 153 12.77 -1.98 2.94
CA GLU A 153 11.65 -1.03 2.89
C GLU A 153 11.18 -0.68 4.30
N LYS A 154 11.05 -1.69 5.17
CA LYS A 154 10.73 -1.48 6.58
C LYS A 154 11.76 -0.57 7.27
N LYS A 155 13.04 -0.77 7.04
CA LYS A 155 14.10 0.08 7.60
C LYS A 155 13.95 1.54 7.14
N LEU A 156 13.71 1.76 5.85
CA LEU A 156 13.45 3.11 5.32
C LEU A 156 12.22 3.75 5.96
N TRP A 157 11.18 2.95 6.18
CA TRP A 157 9.98 3.42 6.87
C TRP A 157 10.25 3.77 8.32
N ASP A 158 10.99 2.93 9.08
CA ASP A 158 11.38 3.20 10.47
C ASP A 158 12.20 4.51 10.58
N GLU A 159 13.15 4.72 9.66
CA GLU A 159 13.94 5.97 9.61
C GLU A 159 13.06 7.20 9.30
N ALA A 160 12.11 7.05 8.39
CA ALA A 160 11.16 8.12 8.06
C ALA A 160 10.24 8.46 9.25
N ILE A 161 9.79 7.46 10.02
CA ILE A 161 9.03 7.63 11.25
C ILE A 161 9.83 8.42 12.29
N GLU A 162 11.06 8.05 12.56
CA GLU A 162 11.88 8.75 13.55
C GLU A 162 12.15 10.22 13.13
N LYS A 163 12.44 10.44 11.85
CA LYS A 163 12.54 11.79 11.30
C LYS A 163 11.24 12.59 11.46
N ARG A 164 10.11 11.93 11.23
CA ARG A 164 8.78 12.52 11.42
C ARG A 164 8.57 12.93 12.87
N LYS A 165 8.76 12.01 13.82
CA LYS A 165 8.63 12.27 15.25
C LYS A 165 9.49 13.46 15.68
N ALA A 166 10.73 13.52 15.20
CA ALA A 166 11.63 14.63 15.50
C ALA A 166 11.13 16.00 15.03
N SER A 167 10.34 16.04 13.93
CA SER A 167 9.79 17.27 13.36
C SER A 167 8.50 17.76 14.04
N LEU A 168 7.87 16.93 14.87
CA LEU A 168 6.61 17.27 15.54
C LEU A 168 6.84 18.00 16.88
N HIS A 169 5.79 18.69 17.34
CA HIS A 169 5.74 19.21 18.71
C HIS A 169 5.85 18.05 19.71
N PRO A 170 6.57 18.19 20.85
CA PRO A 170 6.80 17.11 21.82
C PRO A 170 5.52 16.40 22.30
N SER A 171 4.40 17.12 22.46
CA SER A 171 3.14 16.56 22.96
C SER A 171 2.49 15.53 22.04
N VAL A 172 2.93 15.45 20.76
CA VAL A 172 2.31 14.59 19.75
C VAL A 172 3.29 13.63 19.05
N ARG A 173 4.50 13.50 19.60
CA ARG A 173 5.54 12.60 19.04
C ARG A 173 5.27 11.12 19.27
N SER A 174 4.47 10.77 20.28
CA SER A 174 4.19 9.37 20.60
C SER A 174 2.99 8.89 19.79
N PHE A 175 3.23 7.95 18.86
CA PHE A 175 2.21 7.24 18.09
C PHE A 175 2.77 5.88 17.61
N ILE A 176 1.87 4.97 17.22
CA ILE A 176 2.20 3.67 16.65
C ILE A 176 2.38 3.81 15.13
N ASN A 177 1.35 4.32 14.45
CA ASN A 177 1.35 4.52 13.01
C ASN A 177 0.90 5.95 12.65
N PRO A 178 1.63 6.66 11.79
CA PRO A 178 1.11 7.88 11.19
C PRO A 178 0.10 7.49 10.09
N ILE A 179 -1.07 8.08 10.11
CA ILE A 179 -2.08 7.81 9.09
C ILE A 179 -1.94 8.77 7.92
N ARG A 180 -2.08 10.09 8.19
CA ARG A 180 -2.01 11.10 7.13
C ARG A 180 -1.94 12.52 7.73
N ILE A 181 -1.39 13.45 6.94
CA ILE A 181 -1.60 14.88 7.15
C ILE A 181 -2.50 15.42 6.06
N TYR A 182 -3.53 16.14 6.48
CA TYR A 182 -4.48 16.82 5.61
C TYR A 182 -4.29 18.33 5.75
N LYS A 183 -4.39 19.06 4.66
CA LYS A 183 -4.39 20.52 4.67
C LYS A 183 -5.69 21.04 4.11
N THR A 184 -6.31 21.94 4.83
CA THR A 184 -7.46 22.71 4.41
C THR A 184 -7.04 24.20 4.27
N LYS A 185 -7.96 25.07 3.90
CA LYS A 185 -7.66 26.51 3.88
C LYS A 185 -7.38 27.07 5.29
N ARG A 186 -7.97 26.46 6.32
CA ARG A 186 -7.94 26.97 7.71
C ARG A 186 -7.01 26.19 8.62
N PHE A 187 -6.74 24.91 8.30
CA PHE A 187 -6.05 24.00 9.21
C PHE A 187 -5.04 23.09 8.49
N THR A 188 -4.02 22.72 9.24
CA THR A 188 -3.24 21.50 9.00
C THR A 188 -3.69 20.49 10.04
N ILE A 189 -4.08 19.29 9.61
CA ILE A 189 -4.66 18.24 10.46
C ILE A 189 -3.78 16.99 10.31
N MET A 190 -3.38 16.41 11.42
CA MET A 190 -2.66 15.14 11.46
C MET A 190 -3.57 14.10 12.13
N ILE A 191 -3.69 12.95 11.48
CA ILE A 191 -4.29 11.75 12.04
C ILE A 191 -3.20 10.72 12.23
N ASP A 192 -3.13 10.14 13.41
CA ASP A 192 -2.26 9.03 13.73
C ASP A 192 -2.97 8.00 14.63
N GLU A 193 -2.43 6.80 14.67
CA GLU A 193 -2.86 5.71 15.53
C GLU A 193 -1.98 5.70 16.77
N ILE A 194 -2.58 5.81 17.95
CA ILE A 194 -1.87 5.89 19.25
C ILE A 194 -1.94 4.60 20.05
N ALA A 195 -2.91 3.74 19.75
CA ALA A 195 -3.06 2.37 20.22
C ALA A 195 -3.79 1.59 19.11
N GLU A 196 -3.86 0.26 19.21
CA GLU A 196 -4.55 -0.59 18.23
C GLU A 196 -6.00 -0.09 18.02
N ASP A 197 -6.31 0.30 16.76
CA ASP A 197 -7.60 0.87 16.35
C ASP A 197 -8.04 2.13 17.10
N VAL A 198 -7.13 2.81 17.79
CA VAL A 198 -7.39 4.07 18.51
C VAL A 198 -6.66 5.22 17.85
N TYR A 199 -7.41 6.16 17.33
CA TYR A 199 -6.88 7.26 16.54
C TYR A 199 -6.81 8.56 17.34
N ARG A 200 -5.88 9.44 16.91
CA ARG A 200 -5.74 10.79 17.44
C ARG A 200 -5.85 11.81 16.30
N TYR A 201 -6.62 12.85 16.56
CA TYR A 201 -6.70 14.05 15.73
C TYR A 201 -5.84 15.15 16.36
N VAL A 202 -5.02 15.78 15.55
CA VAL A 202 -4.24 16.94 15.95
C VAL A 202 -4.41 18.02 14.89
N SER A 203 -4.69 19.26 15.29
CA SER A 203 -4.77 20.35 14.33
C SER A 203 -4.02 21.60 14.73
N TRP A 204 -3.54 22.28 13.72
CA TRP A 204 -2.90 23.60 13.76
C TRP A 204 -3.65 24.53 12.80
N LYS A 205 -3.79 25.80 13.19
CA LYS A 205 -4.27 26.83 12.27
C LYS A 205 -3.32 26.96 11.10
N ALA A 206 -3.86 27.27 9.91
CA ALA A 206 -3.05 27.47 8.71
C ALA A 206 -1.91 28.48 8.97
N GLY A 207 -0.72 28.15 8.47
CA GLY A 207 0.51 28.93 8.66
C GLY A 207 1.37 28.52 9.86
N LYS A 208 0.86 27.69 10.79
CA LYS A 208 1.68 27.11 11.84
C LYS A 208 2.49 25.91 11.32
N SER A 209 3.64 25.69 11.93
CA SER A 209 4.48 24.50 11.75
C SER A 209 3.94 23.35 12.61
N LEU A 210 4.22 22.12 12.22
CA LEU A 210 3.93 20.92 13.04
C LEU A 210 4.77 20.86 14.32
N SER A 211 5.85 21.63 14.41
CA SER A 211 6.66 21.80 15.62
C SER A 211 6.09 22.82 16.61
N ASP A 212 5.15 23.65 16.17
CA ASP A 212 4.44 24.59 17.05
C ASP A 212 3.43 23.85 17.93
N THR A 213 3.03 24.47 19.04
CA THR A 213 1.99 23.92 19.90
C THR A 213 0.69 23.74 19.11
N PRO A 214 0.13 22.50 19.07
CA PRO A 214 -1.16 22.25 18.43
C PRO A 214 -2.28 23.13 19.01
N ASP A 215 -3.21 23.53 18.16
CA ASP A 215 -4.40 24.28 18.63
C ASP A 215 -5.47 23.33 19.20
N LEU A 216 -5.51 22.07 18.74
CA LEU A 216 -6.44 21.06 19.25
C LEU A 216 -5.80 19.67 19.16
N ILE A 217 -6.00 18.86 20.19
CA ILE A 217 -5.65 17.44 20.25
C ILE A 217 -6.87 16.68 20.76
N LEU A 218 -7.34 15.68 20.01
CA LEU A 218 -8.42 14.78 20.40
C LEU A 218 -7.91 13.34 20.29
N GLY A 219 -8.01 12.59 21.37
CA GLY A 219 -7.74 11.15 21.40
C GLY A 219 -9.03 10.34 21.34
N GLY A 220 -8.88 9.00 21.28
CA GLY A 220 -10.04 8.09 21.34
C GLY A 220 -10.90 8.15 20.07
N GLY A 221 -10.33 8.54 18.95
CA GLY A 221 -11.03 8.51 17.66
C GLY A 221 -11.18 7.10 17.13
N GLU A 222 -12.21 6.90 16.33
CA GLU A 222 -12.59 5.63 15.72
C GLU A 222 -12.56 5.74 14.19
N LEU A 223 -12.27 4.63 13.52
CA LEU A 223 -12.41 4.50 12.08
C LEU A 223 -13.78 3.90 11.76
N GLU A 224 -14.63 4.66 11.11
CA GLU A 224 -15.91 4.20 10.62
C GLU A 224 -15.85 3.92 9.11
N LEU A 225 -16.55 2.86 8.67
CA LEU A 225 -16.82 2.57 7.27
C LEU A 225 -18.23 3.07 6.94
N HIS A 226 -18.35 4.02 6.03
CA HIS A 226 -19.60 4.69 5.71
C HIS A 226 -20.08 4.40 4.28
N GLY A 227 -21.39 4.14 4.17
CA GLY A 227 -22.04 3.89 2.89
C GLY A 227 -21.68 2.55 2.23
N THR A 228 -22.28 2.28 1.10
CA THR A 228 -22.08 1.03 0.32
C THR A 228 -20.68 0.91 -0.27
N MET A 229 -19.97 2.02 -0.41
CA MET A 229 -18.59 2.08 -0.92
C MET A 229 -17.54 1.96 0.19
N LEU A 230 -17.95 1.72 1.45
CA LEU A 230 -17.07 1.56 2.61
C LEU A 230 -16.07 2.71 2.75
N LEU A 231 -16.54 3.95 2.58
CA LEU A 231 -15.72 5.14 2.75
C LEU A 231 -15.17 5.20 4.18
N ARG A 232 -13.87 5.32 4.31
CA ARG A 232 -13.22 5.47 5.60
C ARG A 232 -13.47 6.86 6.15
N ARG A 233 -13.94 6.95 7.39
CA ARG A 233 -14.12 8.19 8.15
C ARG A 233 -13.44 8.07 9.50
N TYR A 234 -12.64 9.06 9.85
CA TYR A 234 -12.11 9.17 11.21
C TYR A 234 -13.01 10.09 12.01
N VAL A 235 -13.58 9.58 13.09
CA VAL A 235 -14.56 10.28 13.93
C VAL A 235 -13.99 10.50 15.31
N PHE A 236 -14.05 11.76 15.78
CA PHE A 236 -13.56 12.17 17.09
C PHE A 236 -14.65 12.95 17.80
N THR A 237 -14.80 12.75 19.12
CA THR A 237 -15.77 13.45 19.95
C THR A 237 -15.06 14.27 21.02
N ASN A 238 -15.58 15.44 21.31
CA ASN A 238 -15.15 16.30 22.41
C ASN A 238 -16.37 16.99 23.00
N ASP A 239 -16.90 16.42 24.08
CA ASP A 239 -18.19 16.85 24.70
C ASP A 239 -19.33 16.80 23.67
N ILE A 240 -19.95 17.90 23.34
CA ILE A 240 -21.05 18.03 22.36
C ILE A 240 -20.54 18.21 20.93
N TYR A 241 -19.23 18.29 20.72
CA TYR A 241 -18.63 18.47 19.40
C TYR A 241 -18.19 17.14 18.80
N LYS A 242 -18.47 16.95 17.50
CA LYS A 242 -18.04 15.82 16.71
C LYS A 242 -17.23 16.30 15.49
N TYR A 243 -16.05 15.75 15.33
CA TYR A 243 -15.13 16.05 14.23
C TYR A 243 -15.05 14.83 13.32
N ILE A 244 -15.26 15.01 12.03
CA ILE A 244 -15.20 13.96 11.03
C ILE A 244 -14.18 14.35 9.98
N ILE A 245 -13.24 13.44 9.69
CA ILE A 245 -12.33 13.53 8.56
C ILE A 245 -12.68 12.40 7.60
N THR A 246 -13.07 12.76 6.38
CA THR A 246 -13.27 11.83 5.27
C THR A 246 -12.09 11.96 4.33
N PRO A 247 -11.13 11.00 4.30
CA PRO A 247 -10.02 11.03 3.37
C PRO A 247 -10.49 10.96 1.92
N ILE A 248 -9.73 11.58 1.03
CA ILE A 248 -9.96 11.52 -0.42
C ILE A 248 -9.99 10.06 -0.89
N GLY A 249 -11.12 9.59 -1.38
CA GLY A 249 -11.27 8.26 -1.97
C GLY A 249 -12.59 8.18 -2.72
N PHE A 250 -12.65 7.62 -3.86
CA PHE A 250 -13.74 7.16 -4.76
C PHE A 250 -15.13 7.82 -4.73
N ALA A 251 -15.49 8.69 -3.80
CA ALA A 251 -16.77 9.38 -3.77
C ALA A 251 -16.65 10.80 -4.32
N PHE A 252 -17.55 11.13 -5.20
CA PHE A 252 -17.50 12.29 -6.07
C PHE A 252 -17.66 13.66 -5.39
N ASP A 253 -17.95 13.77 -4.08
CA ASP A 253 -18.41 15.04 -3.50
C ASP A 253 -18.02 15.34 -2.04
N SER A 254 -17.10 14.67 -1.37
CA SER A 254 -16.79 15.07 0.01
C SER A 254 -15.36 14.72 0.43
N HIS A 255 -14.56 15.74 0.57
CA HIS A 255 -13.19 15.64 1.07
C HIS A 255 -13.02 16.52 2.29
N ASP A 256 -13.91 16.38 3.27
CA ASP A 256 -14.12 17.48 4.16
C ASP A 256 -13.73 17.16 5.60
N LEU A 257 -13.17 18.16 6.24
CA LEU A 257 -13.31 18.30 7.68
C LEU A 257 -14.72 18.80 7.96
N GLU A 258 -15.52 18.01 8.63
CA GLU A 258 -16.82 18.43 9.17
C GLU A 258 -16.75 18.53 10.69
N VAL A 259 -17.32 19.59 11.25
CA VAL A 259 -17.48 19.73 12.70
C VAL A 259 -18.94 20.00 13.02
N TYR A 260 -19.48 19.17 13.88
CA TYR A 260 -20.85 19.28 14.39
C TYR A 260 -20.85 19.72 15.84
N LYS A 261 -21.90 20.49 16.23
CA LYS A 261 -22.27 20.76 17.61
C LYS A 261 -23.63 20.12 17.85
N GLY A 262 -23.68 19.02 18.60
CA GLY A 262 -24.85 18.13 18.57
C GLY A 262 -25.09 17.66 17.12
N ASP A 263 -26.32 17.85 16.63
CA ASP A 263 -26.68 17.47 15.25
C ASP A 263 -26.47 18.61 14.23
N THR A 264 -25.98 19.77 14.66
CA THR A 264 -25.82 20.94 13.80
C THR A 264 -24.41 20.99 13.20
N LEU A 265 -24.29 20.94 11.86
CA LEU A 265 -23.03 21.20 11.16
C LEU A 265 -22.64 22.67 11.35
N ILE A 266 -21.50 22.93 12.00
CA ILE A 266 -21.01 24.29 12.29
C ILE A 266 -19.78 24.66 11.49
N LEU A 267 -19.10 23.68 10.88
CA LEU A 267 -17.94 23.88 10.04
C LEU A 267 -17.83 22.77 9.01
N SER A 268 -17.63 23.16 7.75
CA SER A 268 -17.17 22.31 6.67
C SER A 268 -15.98 22.99 5.99
N ASP A 269 -14.91 22.25 5.69
CA ASP A 269 -13.69 22.78 5.08
C ASP A 269 -13.04 21.74 4.19
N ASP A 270 -12.87 22.10 2.92
CA ASP A 270 -12.35 21.17 1.90
C ASP A 270 -10.88 20.84 2.16
N ILE A 271 -10.52 19.56 2.04
CA ILE A 271 -9.14 19.11 2.03
C ILE A 271 -8.52 19.47 0.68
N ILE A 272 -7.56 20.38 0.67
CA ILE A 272 -6.87 20.85 -0.54
C ILE A 272 -5.61 20.06 -0.87
N SER A 273 -5.04 19.36 0.11
CA SER A 273 -3.91 18.44 -0.10
C SER A 273 -3.76 17.46 1.06
N SER A 274 -3.11 16.33 0.79
CA SER A 274 -2.69 15.35 1.81
C SER A 274 -1.25 14.90 1.57
N GLU A 275 -0.55 14.62 2.67
CA GLU A 275 0.82 14.07 2.70
C GLU A 275 0.81 12.69 3.31
#